data_11ea4ae43fae6005988a1ec4197d6489
#
_entry.id   11ea4ae43fae6005988a1ec4197d6489
#
_cell.length_a   1.000
_cell.length_b   1.000
_cell.length_c   1.000
_cell.angle_alpha   90.00
_cell.angle_beta   90.00
_cell.angle_gamma   90.00
#
_symmetry.space_group_name_H-M   'P 1'
#
loop_
_entity.id
_entity.type
_entity.pdbx_description
1 polymer ?
#
loop_
_entity_poly.entity_id
_entity_poly.type
_entity_poly.pdbx_seq_one_letter_code
_entity_poly.pdbx_strand_id
1 'polypeptide(L)' 'MFVKPARPDLTIPFPGRRRDEPLKAEGEEVAEESYWLRALRRGDVVRVDTTLNPQKG' A
#
# COMPACT_ATOMS: atom_id res chain seq x y z
N MET A 1 1.59 3.97 7.01
CA MET A 1 0.67 2.81 6.92
C MET A 1 1.21 1.78 5.96
N PHE A 2 0.87 0.56 6.16
CA PHE A 2 1.34 -0.53 5.30
C PHE A 2 0.22 -0.93 4.35
N VAL A 3 0.51 -0.92 3.06
CA VAL A 3 -0.50 -1.25 2.06
C VAL A 3 0.06 -2.24 1.06
N LYS A 4 -0.81 -2.96 0.41
CA LYS A 4 -0.41 -3.87 -0.66
C LYS A 4 -1.42 -3.77 -1.78
N PRO A 5 -1.07 -4.18 -3.00
CA PRO A 5 -2.02 -4.17 -4.10
C PRO A 5 -3.23 -5.04 -3.76
N ALA A 6 -4.40 -4.61 -4.16
CA ALA A 6 -5.61 -5.37 -3.89
C ALA A 6 -5.58 -6.73 -4.56
N ARG A 7 -4.86 -6.83 -5.67
CA ARG A 7 -4.71 -8.10 -6.37
C ARG A 7 -3.25 -8.29 -6.72
N PRO A 8 -2.74 -9.50 -6.70
CA PRO A 8 -1.31 -9.73 -6.94
C PRO A 8 -0.85 -9.38 -8.34
N ASP A 9 -1.77 -9.38 -9.31
CA ASP A 9 -1.39 -9.04 -10.67
C ASP A 9 -1.55 -7.55 -10.95
N LEU A 10 -1.96 -6.77 -9.98
CA LEU A 10 -2.18 -5.35 -10.18
C LEU A 10 -0.89 -4.60 -9.95
N THR A 11 -0.54 -3.73 -10.87
CA THR A 11 0.67 -2.92 -10.75
C THR A 11 0.28 -1.53 -10.26
N ILE A 12 0.80 -1.15 -9.11
CA ILE A 12 0.48 0.13 -8.52
C ILE A 12 1.71 1.02 -8.63
N PRO A 13 1.64 2.12 -9.37
CA PRO A 13 2.79 3.03 -9.47
C PRO A 13 3.14 3.59 -8.11
N PHE A 14 4.42 3.66 -7.81
CA PHE A 14 4.85 4.19 -6.52
C PHE A 14 5.42 5.59 -6.76
N PRO A 15 4.82 6.63 -6.22
CA PRO A 15 5.30 7.99 -6.44
C PRO A 15 6.73 8.14 -5.93
N GLY A 16 7.54 8.80 -6.71
CA GLY A 16 8.94 8.98 -6.32
C GLY A 16 9.85 7.89 -6.78
N ARG A 17 9.33 6.82 -7.37
CA ARG A 17 10.14 5.74 -7.88
C ARG A 17 10.06 5.66 -9.38
N ARG A 18 10.92 4.87 -9.97
CA ARG A 18 10.89 4.66 -11.41
C ARG A 18 9.66 3.85 -11.77
N ARG A 19 9.32 3.87 -13.04
CA ARG A 19 8.17 3.11 -13.49
C ARG A 19 8.30 1.63 -13.28
N ASP A 20 9.54 1.12 -13.35
CA ASP A 20 9.75 -0.31 -13.20
C ASP A 20 9.89 -0.70 -11.74
N GLU A 21 9.61 0.19 -10.82
CA GLU A 21 9.66 -0.12 -9.40
C GLU A 21 8.31 0.20 -8.76
N PRO A 22 7.27 -0.54 -9.10
CA PRO A 22 5.96 -0.28 -8.52
C PRO A 22 5.91 -0.79 -7.08
N LEU A 23 4.76 -0.60 -6.45
CA LEU A 23 4.54 -1.11 -5.12
C LEU A 23 4.71 -2.63 -5.14
N LYS A 24 5.40 -3.16 -4.15
CA LYS A 24 5.65 -4.59 -4.08
C LYS A 24 4.36 -5.35 -3.84
N ALA A 25 4.24 -6.50 -4.45
CA ALA A 25 3.05 -7.31 -4.31
C ALA A 25 2.81 -7.74 -2.87
N GLU A 26 3.87 -7.89 -2.10
CA GLU A 26 3.76 -8.27 -0.70
C GLU A 26 3.39 -7.09 0.18
N GLY A 27 3.47 -5.88 -0.35
CA GLY A 27 3.11 -4.68 0.39
C GLY A 27 4.33 -3.92 0.87
N GLU A 28 4.14 -2.66 1.18
CA GLU A 28 5.20 -1.79 1.67
C GLU A 28 4.65 -0.76 2.61
N GLU A 29 5.53 -0.23 3.42
CA GLU A 29 5.18 0.87 4.30
C GLU A 29 5.17 2.16 3.50
N VAL A 30 4.11 2.93 3.57
CA VAL A 30 3.99 4.19 2.84
C VAL A 30 3.48 5.27 3.79
N ALA A 31 3.73 6.52 3.43
CA ALA A 31 3.21 7.63 4.22
C ALA A 31 1.71 7.76 3.95
N GLU A 32 1.01 8.36 4.90
CA GLU A 32 -0.42 8.56 4.72
C GLU A 32 -0.64 9.82 3.91
N GLU A 33 -0.36 9.73 2.62
CA GLU A 33 -0.50 10.85 1.73
C GLU A 33 -1.76 10.70 0.91
N SER A 34 -2.17 11.78 0.28
CA SER A 34 -3.38 11.78 -0.54
C SER A 34 -3.38 10.68 -1.58
N TYR A 35 -2.23 10.45 -2.19
CA TYR A 35 -2.12 9.44 -3.24
C TYR A 35 -2.55 8.06 -2.70
N TRP A 36 -1.99 7.67 -1.56
CA TRP A 36 -2.28 6.35 -1.01
C TRP A 36 -3.67 6.28 -0.42
N LEU A 37 -4.15 7.37 0.15
CA LEU A 37 -5.51 7.40 0.68
C LEU A 37 -6.53 7.27 -0.44
N ARG A 38 -6.27 7.89 -1.58
CA ARG A 38 -7.15 7.73 -2.72
C ARG A 38 -7.11 6.31 -3.24
N ALA A 39 -5.92 5.72 -3.31
CA ALA A 39 -5.79 4.35 -3.78
C ALA A 39 -6.59 3.40 -2.90
N LEU A 40 -6.58 3.63 -1.58
CA LEU A 40 -7.38 2.83 -0.68
C LEU A 40 -8.87 3.00 -0.97
N ARG A 41 -9.30 4.22 -1.20
CA ARG A 41 -10.72 4.48 -1.46
C ARG A 41 -11.17 3.89 -2.78
N ARG A 42 -10.28 3.85 -3.75
CA ARG A 42 -10.61 3.29 -5.06
C ARG A 42 -10.55 1.77 -5.05
N GLY A 43 -9.93 1.20 -4.05
CA GLY A 43 -9.80 -0.25 -4.01
C GLY A 43 -8.61 -0.78 -4.79
N ASP A 44 -7.68 0.11 -5.17
CA ASP A 44 -6.48 -0.33 -5.87
C ASP A 44 -5.50 -1.00 -4.92
N VAL A 45 -5.48 -0.56 -3.67
CA VAL A 45 -4.64 -1.17 -2.65
C VAL A 45 -5.49 -1.43 -1.42
N VAL A 46 -4.99 -2.28 -0.55
CA VAL A 46 -5.68 -2.55 0.71
C VAL A 46 -4.70 -2.30 1.84
N ARG A 47 -5.22 -1.86 2.96
CA ARG A 47 -4.40 -1.60 4.12
C ARG A 47 -4.15 -2.92 4.83
N VAL A 48 -2.88 -3.16 5.16
CA VAL A 48 -2.51 -4.39 5.83
C VAL A 48 -2.16 -4.05 7.26
N ASP A 49 -2.87 -4.66 8.20
CA ASP A 49 -2.57 -4.43 9.60
C ASP A 49 -1.61 -5.49 10.03
N THR A 50 -0.33 -5.19 9.93
CA THR A 50 0.67 -6.17 10.31
C THR A 50 1.07 -6.07 11.71
N THR A 51 0.55 -5.14 12.46
CA THR A 51 0.96 -4.97 13.78
C THR A 51 0.24 -5.81 14.61
N LEU A 52 0.15 -6.69 14.75
CA LEU A 52 -0.52 -7.44 15.65
C LEU A 52 -0.38 -7.08 16.95
N ASN A 53 0.09 -6.17 17.23
CA ASN A 53 0.33 -5.77 18.44
C ASN A 53 -0.69 -5.21 18.97
N PRO A 54 -1.12 -5.63 19.54
CA PRO A 54 -2.22 -5.13 20.04
C PRO A 54 -2.06 -4.20 21.10
N GLN A 55 -1.61 -4.04 20.97
CA GLN A 55 -1.54 -3.35 21.71
C GLN A 55 -1.83 -2.59 22.07
N LYS A 56 -2.06 -2.74 21.87
CA LYS A 56 -2.22 -2.24 22.02
C LYS A 56 -2.50 -1.96 22.38
N GLY A 57 -2.46 -1.99 22.69
CA GLY A 57 -2.69 -1.79 22.92
C GLY A 57 -2.83 -1.54 23.00
#